data_c8cd7f183c94bda6c0bec5d8205a9cad
#
_entry.id   c8cd7f183c94bda6c0bec5d8205a9cad
#
_cell.length_a   1.000
_cell.length_b   1.000
_cell.length_c   1.000
_cell.angle_alpha   90.00
_cell.angle_beta   90.00
_cell.angle_gamma   90.00
#
_symmetry.space_group_name_H-M   'P 1'
#
loop_
_entity.id
_entity.type
_entity.pdbx_description
1 polymer ?
#
loop_
_entity_poly.entity_id
_entity_poly.type
_entity_poly.pdbx_seq_one_letter_code
_entity_poly.pdbx_strand_id
1 'polypeptide(L)'
;MKKIFYLMLVALTVGMFTACDDDDENTPQINNPEPKEQWGKTLRGDNQTLLAFPDIYADYWEYTYSYKDNPNIGLRLTGKFPKSRFFNFTVYNDETQIDVSSIEDVNIQPDDSSINPYVKETDDYGANGYTIYIIPANTPASARASMKNVCEFPEDVNMVSIFMRLYLAKQYSGDEYGGVDMPAIQAFNVTTGEEVDFPKREVCNIHESLNLPPMDFSADLPQLPFMRAPLSLMYPNSPAEYLFARIKLNEGEVATFRFIPPTAPKSVSEYATADVRYWSICLGSAETYSYASIYDKEMPKVDKEGFVTFIIADANSAKLPDLQAKAEANDGTYILT
;
A
#
# COMPACT_ATOMS: atom_id res chain seq x y z
N MET A 1 10.97 4.15 -64.22
CA MET A 1 9.56 4.06 -63.89
C MET A 1 9.09 2.63 -64.10
N LYS A 2 9.13 1.78 -63.07
CA LYS A 2 8.41 0.49 -63.04
C LYS A 2 8.17 0.18 -61.56
N LYS A 3 6.92 0.22 -61.14
CA LYS A 3 6.45 -0.23 -59.83
C LYS A 3 6.40 -1.75 -59.85
N ILE A 4 7.04 -2.40 -58.89
CA ILE A 4 6.92 -3.85 -58.66
C ILE A 4 6.07 -4.01 -57.41
N PHE A 5 4.88 -4.58 -57.58
CA PHE A 5 4.00 -5.07 -56.55
C PHE A 5 4.47 -6.47 -56.14
N TYR A 6 4.78 -6.68 -54.89
CA TYR A 6 4.93 -8.05 -54.31
C TYR A 6 3.62 -8.44 -53.67
N LEU A 7 3.01 -9.44 -54.27
CA LEU A 7 1.84 -10.14 -53.74
C LEU A 7 2.36 -11.28 -52.84
N MET A 8 2.13 -11.17 -51.53
CA MET A 8 2.44 -12.27 -50.62
C MET A 8 1.22 -13.19 -50.50
N LEU A 9 1.36 -14.37 -51.07
CA LEU A 9 0.36 -15.46 -50.98
C LEU A 9 0.51 -16.17 -49.61
N VAL A 10 -0.46 -15.99 -48.73
CA VAL A 10 -0.53 -16.76 -47.47
C VAL A 10 -1.31 -18.04 -47.77
N ALA A 11 -0.59 -19.16 -47.75
CA ALA A 11 -1.22 -20.49 -47.82
C ALA A 11 -1.80 -20.85 -46.47
N LEU A 12 -3.13 -20.93 -46.38
CA LEU A 12 -3.83 -21.55 -45.27
C LEU A 12 -3.66 -23.08 -45.36
N THR A 13 -2.87 -23.67 -44.47
CA THR A 13 -2.93 -25.10 -44.21
C THR A 13 -3.96 -25.33 -43.10
N VAL A 14 -5.14 -25.81 -43.46
CA VAL A 14 -6.13 -26.32 -42.53
C VAL A 14 -5.64 -27.70 -42.08
N GLY A 15 -5.01 -27.76 -40.90
CA GLY A 15 -4.76 -29.01 -40.21
C GLY A 15 -6.04 -29.43 -39.47
N MET A 16 -6.74 -30.42 -39.95
CA MET A 16 -7.77 -31.09 -39.17
C MET A 16 -7.09 -31.93 -38.07
N PHE A 17 -7.11 -31.39 -36.84
CA PHE A 17 -6.94 -32.21 -35.67
C PHE A 17 -8.30 -32.72 -35.28
N THR A 18 -8.50 -34.03 -35.45
CA THR A 18 -9.57 -34.77 -34.76
C THR A 18 -9.25 -34.71 -33.28
N ALA A 19 -9.97 -33.85 -32.55
CA ALA A 19 -10.01 -33.93 -31.10
C ALA A 19 -10.74 -35.23 -30.71
N CYS A 20 -10.07 -36.05 -29.96
CA CYS A 20 -10.79 -37.05 -29.12
C CYS A 20 -11.53 -36.23 -28.06
N ASP A 21 -12.84 -36.22 -28.11
CA ASP A 21 -13.69 -35.86 -27.00
C ASP A 21 -13.51 -36.95 -25.92
N ASP A 22 -12.69 -36.62 -24.92
CA ASP A 22 -12.86 -37.19 -23.59
C ASP A 22 -13.74 -36.21 -22.83
N ASP A 23 -15.02 -36.50 -22.79
CA ASP A 23 -16.02 -35.83 -21.95
C ASP A 23 -15.70 -36.08 -20.47
N ASP A 24 -14.80 -35.32 -19.89
CA ASP A 24 -14.76 -35.06 -18.44
C ASP A 24 -15.61 -33.80 -18.13
N GLU A 25 -16.89 -33.91 -18.47
CA GLU A 25 -17.92 -33.03 -17.95
C GLU A 25 -18.13 -33.32 -16.46
N ASN A 26 -17.44 -32.58 -15.57
CA ASN A 26 -17.95 -32.17 -14.25
C ASN A 26 -16.92 -31.60 -13.29
N THR A 27 -15.88 -30.97 -13.75
CA THR A 27 -15.11 -30.10 -12.85
C THR A 27 -15.79 -28.74 -12.84
N PRO A 28 -16.34 -28.26 -11.71
CA PRO A 28 -16.90 -26.93 -11.64
C PRO A 28 -15.82 -25.92 -12.06
N GLN A 29 -16.10 -25.14 -13.09
CA GLN A 29 -15.20 -24.05 -13.45
C GLN A 29 -15.27 -22.99 -12.35
N ILE A 30 -14.20 -22.87 -11.56
CA ILE A 30 -14.06 -21.87 -10.53
C ILE A 30 -13.92 -20.51 -11.23
N ASN A 31 -14.82 -19.60 -10.93
CA ASN A 31 -14.74 -18.24 -11.43
C ASN A 31 -13.73 -17.47 -10.61
N ASN A 32 -12.54 -17.23 -11.16
CA ASN A 32 -11.49 -16.46 -10.54
C ASN A 32 -11.01 -15.35 -11.50
N PRO A 33 -11.32 -14.07 -11.25
CA PRO A 33 -10.88 -12.96 -12.09
C PRO A 33 -9.35 -12.84 -12.17
N GLU A 34 -8.85 -12.19 -13.21
CA GLU A 34 -7.43 -11.87 -13.31
C GLU A 34 -6.94 -11.03 -12.11
N PRO A 35 -5.71 -11.20 -11.63
CA PRO A 35 -5.22 -10.53 -10.43
C PRO A 35 -5.46 -9.01 -10.39
N LYS A 36 -5.28 -8.31 -11.51
CA LYS A 36 -5.54 -6.86 -11.58
C LYS A 36 -7.02 -6.48 -11.43
N GLU A 37 -7.92 -7.38 -11.72
CA GLU A 37 -9.36 -7.18 -11.60
C GLU A 37 -9.86 -7.51 -10.19
N GLN A 38 -9.10 -8.32 -9.45
CA GLN A 38 -9.42 -8.68 -8.08
C GLN A 38 -9.26 -7.51 -7.11
N TRP A 39 -8.23 -6.68 -7.32
CA TRP A 39 -7.92 -5.55 -6.46
C TRP A 39 -8.70 -4.30 -6.85
N GLY A 40 -9.06 -3.53 -5.84
CA GLY A 40 -9.68 -2.22 -5.99
C GLY A 40 -8.71 -1.16 -6.53
N LYS A 41 -9.26 0.02 -6.78
CA LYS A 41 -8.46 1.15 -7.26
C LYS A 41 -7.32 1.45 -6.29
N THR A 42 -6.17 1.75 -6.87
CA THR A 42 -5.03 2.29 -6.15
C THR A 42 -5.41 3.57 -5.43
N LEU A 43 -5.21 3.59 -4.13
CA LEU A 43 -5.30 4.79 -3.31
C LEU A 43 -3.90 5.43 -3.29
N ARG A 44 -3.80 6.69 -3.69
CA ARG A 44 -2.53 7.43 -3.72
C ARG A 44 -2.69 8.80 -3.12
N GLY A 45 -1.66 9.26 -2.44
CA GLY A 45 -1.64 10.59 -1.85
C GLY A 45 -1.72 11.74 -2.85
N ASP A 46 -1.29 11.51 -4.10
CA ASP A 46 -1.40 12.47 -5.20
C ASP A 46 -2.80 12.45 -5.88
N ASN A 47 -3.67 11.55 -5.48
CA ASN A 47 -5.03 11.48 -5.98
C ASN A 47 -5.99 12.25 -5.06
N GLN A 48 -6.35 13.44 -5.45
CA GLN A 48 -7.23 14.37 -4.69
C GLN A 48 -8.63 13.83 -4.38
N THR A 49 -8.99 12.66 -4.88
CA THR A 49 -10.27 12.03 -4.57
C THR A 49 -10.22 11.16 -3.31
N LEU A 50 -9.07 11.08 -2.62
CA LEU A 50 -8.84 10.17 -1.52
C LEU A 50 -8.74 10.87 -0.18
N LEU A 51 -9.46 10.31 0.76
CA LEU A 51 -9.44 10.65 2.17
C LEU A 51 -8.29 9.95 2.89
N ALA A 52 -8.10 10.32 4.15
CA ALA A 52 -7.20 9.66 5.09
C ALA A 52 -5.72 10.04 4.98
N PHE A 53 -5.39 11.19 4.40
CA PHE A 53 -4.02 11.72 4.32
C PHE A 53 -2.99 10.67 3.85
N PRO A 54 -3.22 9.98 2.73
CA PRO A 54 -2.27 8.98 2.26
C PRO A 54 -0.92 9.63 1.97
N ASP A 55 0.15 8.89 2.23
CA ASP A 55 1.49 9.33 1.82
C ASP A 55 1.58 9.34 0.29
N ILE A 56 2.02 10.43 -0.32
CA ILE A 56 2.13 10.55 -1.79
C ILE A 56 3.21 9.64 -2.40
N TYR A 57 4.09 9.09 -1.59
CA TYR A 57 5.10 8.10 -1.99
C TYR A 57 4.65 6.66 -1.75
N ALA A 58 3.42 6.44 -1.31
CA ALA A 58 2.85 5.13 -1.11
C ALA A 58 1.70 4.86 -2.08
N ASP A 59 1.63 3.64 -2.54
CA ASP A 59 0.55 3.12 -3.36
C ASP A 59 -0.24 2.10 -2.55
N TYR A 60 -1.57 2.10 -2.70
CA TYR A 60 -2.49 1.32 -1.90
C TYR A 60 -3.50 0.62 -2.82
N TRP A 61 -3.71 -0.68 -2.60
CA TRP A 61 -4.74 -1.48 -3.23
C TRP A 61 -5.58 -2.14 -2.17
N GLU A 62 -6.86 -2.33 -2.45
CA GLU A 62 -7.79 -2.96 -1.52
C GLU A 62 -8.58 -4.08 -2.19
N TYR A 63 -8.93 -5.07 -1.39
CA TYR A 63 -9.93 -6.07 -1.70
C TYR A 63 -10.85 -6.21 -0.49
N THR A 64 -12.15 -6.00 -0.71
CA THR A 64 -13.17 -6.08 0.33
C THR A 64 -14.22 -7.09 -0.06
N TYR A 65 -14.64 -7.94 0.88
CA TYR A 65 -15.69 -8.93 0.67
C TYR A 65 -16.58 -9.11 1.91
N SER A 66 -17.82 -9.56 1.68
CA SER A 66 -18.75 -9.92 2.75
C SER A 66 -18.41 -11.32 3.27
N TYR A 67 -17.80 -11.42 4.45
CA TYR A 67 -17.60 -12.71 5.14
C TYR A 67 -18.90 -13.26 5.67
N LYS A 68 -19.84 -12.41 6.07
CA LYS A 68 -21.18 -12.82 6.48
C LYS A 68 -21.90 -13.62 5.42
N ASP A 69 -21.79 -13.23 4.14
CA ASP A 69 -22.43 -13.91 3.01
C ASP A 69 -21.58 -15.08 2.48
N ASN A 70 -20.31 -15.15 2.87
CA ASN A 70 -19.34 -16.16 2.47
C ASN A 70 -18.68 -16.82 3.70
N PRO A 71 -19.44 -17.44 4.61
CA PRO A 71 -18.89 -18.04 5.81
C PRO A 71 -17.94 -19.21 5.46
N ASN A 72 -16.93 -19.42 6.29
CA ASN A 72 -15.89 -20.44 6.09
C ASN A 72 -15.00 -20.23 4.85
N ILE A 73 -15.02 -19.06 4.24
CA ILE A 73 -14.09 -18.72 3.15
C ILE A 73 -12.84 -18.07 3.73
N GLY A 74 -11.69 -18.66 3.40
CA GLY A 74 -10.37 -18.06 3.52
C GLY A 74 -9.85 -17.61 2.16
N LEU A 75 -8.85 -16.74 2.18
CA LEU A 75 -8.18 -16.26 0.98
C LEU A 75 -6.71 -16.64 1.01
N ARG A 76 -6.19 -17.09 -0.13
CA ARG A 76 -4.78 -17.35 -0.37
C ARG A 76 -4.27 -16.29 -1.35
N LEU A 77 -3.35 -15.46 -0.90
CA LEU A 77 -2.68 -14.44 -1.69
C LEU A 77 -1.33 -15.00 -2.13
N THR A 78 -1.11 -15.13 -3.43
CA THR A 78 0.16 -15.61 -3.99
C THR A 78 0.78 -14.53 -4.86
N GLY A 79 2.01 -14.14 -4.57
CA GLY A 79 2.69 -13.05 -5.27
C GLY A 79 4.19 -13.20 -5.32
N LYS A 80 4.83 -12.20 -5.94
CA LYS A 80 6.26 -12.01 -5.96
C LYS A 80 6.62 -10.82 -5.06
N PHE A 81 7.80 -10.87 -4.42
CA PHE A 81 8.25 -9.75 -3.62
C PHE A 81 8.44 -8.49 -4.49
N PRO A 82 7.73 -7.41 -4.23
CA PRO A 82 7.91 -6.15 -4.97
C PRO A 82 9.22 -5.47 -4.55
N LYS A 83 9.84 -4.73 -5.44
CA LYS A 83 10.98 -3.89 -5.11
C LYS A 83 10.50 -2.53 -4.61
N SER A 84 10.47 -2.36 -3.30
CA SER A 84 10.01 -1.16 -2.61
C SER A 84 10.83 -0.92 -1.33
N ARG A 85 10.62 0.19 -0.65
CA ARG A 85 11.25 0.44 0.65
C ARG A 85 10.62 -0.38 1.75
N PHE A 86 9.31 -0.50 1.71
CA PHE A 86 8.49 -1.22 2.65
C PHE A 86 7.21 -1.65 1.96
N PHE A 87 6.71 -2.86 2.26
CA PHE A 87 5.35 -3.23 1.92
C PHE A 87 4.73 -4.10 3.01
N ASN A 88 3.42 -4.10 3.06
CA ASN A 88 2.68 -4.95 3.97
C ASN A 88 1.27 -5.25 3.46
N PHE A 89 0.67 -6.26 4.09
CA PHE A 89 -0.75 -6.52 4.01
C PHE A 89 -1.36 -6.26 5.39
N THR A 90 -2.48 -5.56 5.42
CA THR A 90 -3.26 -5.32 6.63
C THR A 90 -4.69 -5.73 6.39
N VAL A 91 -5.23 -6.50 7.32
CA VAL A 91 -6.63 -6.98 7.32
C VAL A 91 -7.43 -6.13 8.29
N TYR A 92 -8.60 -5.70 7.88
CA TYR A 92 -9.49 -4.84 8.66
C TYR A 92 -10.86 -5.44 8.83
N ASN A 93 -11.48 -5.14 9.96
CA ASN A 93 -12.92 -5.10 10.04
C ASN A 93 -13.36 -3.84 9.30
N ASP A 94 -13.98 -4.00 8.14
CA ASP A 94 -14.33 -2.88 7.25
C ASP A 94 -15.37 -1.95 7.87
N GLU A 95 -16.30 -2.48 8.68
CA GLU A 95 -17.33 -1.69 9.34
C GLU A 95 -16.77 -0.72 10.40
N THR A 96 -15.74 -1.16 11.10
CA THR A 96 -15.08 -0.35 12.15
C THR A 96 -13.83 0.38 11.66
N GLN A 97 -13.32 0.00 10.48
CA GLN A 97 -12.07 0.47 9.90
C GLN A 97 -10.84 0.24 10.80
N ILE A 98 -10.95 -0.72 11.73
CA ILE A 98 -9.86 -1.10 12.66
C ILE A 98 -9.16 -2.32 12.10
N ASP A 99 -7.83 -2.29 12.12
CA ASP A 99 -7.01 -3.44 11.75
C ASP A 99 -7.20 -4.60 12.75
N VAL A 100 -7.26 -5.81 12.23
CA VAL A 100 -7.39 -7.03 13.01
C VAL A 100 -6.16 -7.92 12.91
N SER A 101 -5.41 -7.80 11.83
CA SER A 101 -4.09 -8.44 11.67
C SER A 101 -3.30 -7.76 10.56
N SER A 102 -1.97 -7.91 10.59
CA SER A 102 -1.08 -7.43 9.54
C SER A 102 0.14 -8.33 9.40
N ILE A 103 0.76 -8.29 8.23
CA ILE A 103 2.06 -8.91 7.99
C ILE A 103 2.93 -7.96 7.17
N GLU A 104 4.13 -7.70 7.68
CA GLU A 104 5.13 -6.84 7.06
C GLU A 104 6.09 -7.65 6.20
N ASP A 105 6.68 -7.02 5.23
CA ASP A 105 7.63 -7.60 4.29
C ASP A 105 8.73 -8.46 4.94
N VAL A 106 9.35 -7.99 6.02
CA VAL A 106 10.41 -8.72 6.74
C VAL A 106 9.92 -9.99 7.45
N ASN A 107 8.62 -10.05 7.77
CA ASN A 107 8.00 -11.16 8.47
C ASN A 107 7.39 -12.20 7.51
N ILE A 108 7.32 -11.90 6.22
CA ILE A 108 6.82 -12.85 5.21
C ILE A 108 7.84 -13.95 4.99
N GLN A 109 7.48 -15.18 5.33
CA GLN A 109 8.26 -16.36 4.97
C GLN A 109 8.12 -16.60 3.47
N PRO A 110 9.22 -16.70 2.72
CA PRO A 110 9.15 -16.96 1.28
C PRO A 110 8.67 -18.38 0.99
N ASP A 111 8.16 -18.58 -0.21
CA ASP A 111 7.84 -19.89 -0.74
C ASP A 111 9.10 -20.76 -0.87
N ASP A 112 8.93 -22.07 -1.01
CA ASP A 112 10.04 -23.00 -1.16
C ASP A 112 10.92 -22.60 -2.36
N SER A 113 12.23 -22.64 -2.18
CA SER A 113 13.24 -22.20 -3.14
C SER A 113 13.32 -20.68 -3.38
N SER A 114 12.55 -19.89 -2.67
CA SER A 114 12.63 -18.42 -2.68
C SER A 114 13.37 -17.91 -1.45
N ILE A 115 13.82 -16.66 -1.52
CA ILE A 115 14.34 -15.91 -0.37
C ILE A 115 13.47 -14.67 -0.14
N ASN A 116 13.46 -14.16 1.09
CA ASN A 116 12.84 -12.87 1.37
C ASN A 116 13.87 -11.76 1.11
N PRO A 117 13.69 -10.90 0.08
CA PRO A 117 14.64 -9.83 -0.26
C PRO A 117 14.77 -8.75 0.81
N TYR A 118 13.79 -8.65 1.72
CA TYR A 118 13.80 -7.71 2.83
C TYR A 118 14.53 -8.23 4.07
N VAL A 119 14.96 -9.48 4.03
CA VAL A 119 15.76 -10.13 5.09
C VAL A 119 17.16 -10.45 4.58
N LYS A 120 17.26 -10.91 3.35
CA LYS A 120 18.52 -11.26 2.69
C LYS A 120 18.64 -10.47 1.39
N GLU A 121 19.64 -9.59 1.33
CA GLU A 121 19.85 -8.70 0.19
C GLU A 121 19.99 -9.47 -1.14
N THR A 122 19.24 -9.01 -2.14
CA THR A 122 19.27 -9.48 -3.53
C THR A 122 18.76 -8.38 -4.44
N ASP A 123 19.24 -8.36 -5.68
CA ASP A 123 18.73 -7.45 -6.71
C ASP A 123 17.49 -8.00 -7.43
N ASP A 124 17.29 -9.31 -7.37
CA ASP A 124 16.21 -10.02 -8.05
C ASP A 124 15.03 -10.29 -7.11
N TYR A 125 14.24 -9.26 -6.87
CA TYR A 125 13.02 -9.34 -6.05
C TYR A 125 11.97 -10.23 -6.71
N GLY A 126 11.72 -10.02 -8.00
CA GLY A 126 10.66 -10.70 -8.75
C GLY A 126 10.87 -12.20 -8.98
N ALA A 127 12.10 -12.74 -8.78
CA ALA A 127 12.31 -14.18 -8.80
C ALA A 127 11.73 -14.89 -7.57
N ASN A 128 11.49 -14.15 -6.48
CA ASN A 128 11.13 -14.69 -5.17
C ASN A 128 9.64 -14.57 -4.89
N GLY A 129 9.01 -15.67 -4.54
CA GLY A 129 7.57 -15.75 -4.28
C GLY A 129 7.21 -15.84 -2.81
N TYR A 130 5.98 -15.49 -2.51
CA TYR A 130 5.36 -15.68 -1.21
C TYR A 130 3.90 -16.10 -1.34
N THR A 131 3.42 -16.79 -0.31
CA THR A 131 2.01 -17.11 -0.13
C THR A 131 1.56 -16.65 1.26
N ILE A 132 0.44 -15.91 1.33
CA ILE A 132 -0.17 -15.41 2.55
C ILE A 132 -1.59 -15.95 2.63
N TYR A 133 -2.02 -16.32 3.84
CA TYR A 133 -3.38 -16.79 4.11
C TYR A 133 -4.11 -15.78 4.98
N ILE A 134 -5.31 -15.39 4.54
CA ILE A 134 -6.24 -14.55 5.30
C ILE A 134 -7.40 -15.46 5.69
N ILE A 135 -7.54 -15.76 6.98
CA ILE A 135 -8.48 -16.78 7.45
C ILE A 135 -9.24 -16.31 8.70
N PRO A 136 -10.48 -16.79 8.88
CA PRO A 136 -11.21 -16.54 10.11
C PRO A 136 -10.57 -17.29 11.30
N ALA A 137 -10.67 -16.71 12.48
CA ALA A 137 -10.04 -17.20 13.71
C ALA A 137 -10.50 -18.62 14.13
N ASN A 138 -11.68 -19.05 13.72
CA ASN A 138 -12.21 -20.39 13.95
C ASN A 138 -11.74 -21.45 12.93
N THR A 139 -10.83 -21.12 12.02
CA THR A 139 -10.28 -22.11 11.07
C THR A 139 -9.69 -23.29 11.81
N PRO A 140 -10.02 -24.55 11.45
CA PRO A 140 -9.53 -25.74 12.12
C PRO A 140 -8.00 -25.82 12.18
N ALA A 141 -7.45 -26.23 13.33
CA ALA A 141 -6.00 -26.35 13.52
C ALA A 141 -5.34 -27.28 12.49
N SER A 142 -6.05 -28.34 12.05
CA SER A 142 -5.56 -29.24 11.01
C SER A 142 -5.39 -28.56 9.66
N ALA A 143 -6.26 -27.61 9.31
CA ALA A 143 -6.15 -26.83 8.09
C ALA A 143 -4.99 -25.82 8.16
N ARG A 144 -4.76 -25.24 9.34
CA ARG A 144 -3.68 -24.26 9.55
C ARG A 144 -2.28 -24.86 9.54
N ALA A 145 -2.14 -26.17 9.84
CA ALA A 145 -0.84 -26.81 10.09
C ALA A 145 0.17 -26.67 8.93
N SER A 146 -0.32 -26.50 7.70
CA SER A 146 0.50 -26.30 6.51
C SER A 146 0.61 -24.85 6.03
N MET A 147 -0.11 -23.92 6.68
CA MET A 147 -0.14 -22.52 6.26
C MET A 147 1.04 -21.76 6.86
N LYS A 148 1.73 -21.02 6.01
CA LYS A 148 2.70 -20.00 6.41
C LYS A 148 2.06 -18.62 6.26
N ASN A 149 2.60 -17.59 6.93
CA ASN A 149 2.14 -16.20 6.73
C ASN A 149 0.63 -16.02 6.92
N VAL A 150 0.13 -16.38 8.09
CA VAL A 150 -1.30 -16.33 8.38
C VAL A 150 -1.69 -14.99 8.99
N CYS A 151 -2.66 -14.32 8.39
CA CYS A 151 -3.39 -13.20 8.96
C CYS A 151 -4.81 -13.68 9.33
N GLU A 152 -5.14 -13.55 10.61
CA GLU A 152 -6.45 -13.98 11.13
C GLU A 152 -7.37 -12.79 11.35
N PHE A 153 -8.66 -13.00 11.17
CA PHE A 153 -9.70 -12.05 11.54
C PHE A 153 -10.77 -12.73 12.43
N PRO A 154 -11.41 -11.97 13.34
CA PRO A 154 -12.48 -12.49 14.19
C PRO A 154 -13.67 -13.01 13.37
N GLU A 155 -14.31 -14.09 13.81
CA GLU A 155 -15.44 -14.73 13.10
C GLU A 155 -16.74 -13.89 13.14
N ASP A 156 -16.81 -12.90 14.01
CA ASP A 156 -17.95 -11.98 14.12
C ASP A 156 -17.82 -10.73 13.23
N VAL A 157 -16.75 -10.65 12.42
CA VAL A 157 -16.60 -9.61 11.39
C VAL A 157 -17.52 -9.91 10.22
N ASN A 158 -18.37 -8.97 9.81
CA ASN A 158 -19.25 -9.15 8.66
C ASN A 158 -18.55 -8.84 7.33
N MET A 159 -17.76 -7.75 7.31
CA MET A 159 -17.06 -7.27 6.13
C MET A 159 -15.56 -7.25 6.40
N VAL A 160 -14.80 -7.87 5.54
CA VAL A 160 -13.33 -7.95 5.64
C VAL A 160 -12.71 -7.17 4.51
N SER A 161 -11.81 -6.24 4.84
CA SER A 161 -10.99 -5.52 3.87
C SER A 161 -9.51 -5.89 4.03
N ILE A 162 -8.84 -6.06 2.91
CA ILE A 162 -7.41 -6.34 2.85
C ILE A 162 -6.76 -5.20 2.09
N PHE A 163 -5.81 -4.53 2.70
CA PHE A 163 -5.02 -3.49 2.05
C PHE A 163 -3.59 -3.98 1.84
N MET A 164 -3.13 -3.88 0.60
CA MET A 164 -1.73 -3.97 0.23
C MET A 164 -1.16 -2.56 0.11
N ARG A 165 -0.04 -2.29 0.75
CA ARG A 165 0.64 -1.00 0.69
C ARG A 165 2.07 -1.16 0.25
N LEU A 166 2.51 -0.35 -0.71
CA LEU A 166 3.88 -0.26 -1.18
C LEU A 166 4.39 1.17 -1.00
N TYR A 167 5.51 1.31 -0.33
CA TYR A 167 6.17 2.60 -0.12
C TYR A 167 7.40 2.73 -1.01
N LEU A 168 7.47 3.80 -1.79
CA LEU A 168 8.58 4.11 -2.70
C LEU A 168 8.77 3.08 -3.82
N ALA A 169 7.74 2.34 -4.22
CA ALA A 169 7.84 1.36 -5.31
C ALA A 169 8.35 2.03 -6.60
N LYS A 170 7.78 3.15 -7.02
CA LYS A 170 8.22 3.89 -8.20
C LYS A 170 9.67 4.34 -8.13
N GLN A 171 10.14 4.78 -6.97
CA GLN A 171 11.52 5.24 -6.77
C GLN A 171 12.53 4.09 -6.82
N TYR A 172 12.10 2.87 -6.54
CA TYR A 172 12.96 1.68 -6.49
C TYR A 172 12.90 0.82 -7.75
N SER A 173 11.74 0.73 -8.39
CA SER A 173 11.51 -0.15 -9.56
C SER A 173 11.15 0.59 -10.85
N GLY A 174 10.71 1.84 -10.76
CA GLY A 174 10.22 2.61 -11.90
C GLY A 174 8.72 2.48 -12.13
N ASP A 175 8.01 1.59 -11.42
CA ASP A 175 6.57 1.42 -11.51
C ASP A 175 5.90 1.32 -10.13
N GLU A 176 4.57 1.43 -10.08
CA GLU A 176 3.80 1.44 -8.84
C GLU A 176 3.65 0.06 -8.21
N TYR A 177 3.91 -1.02 -8.96
CA TYR A 177 3.79 -2.41 -8.49
C TYR A 177 5.11 -2.97 -7.96
N GLY A 178 6.19 -2.20 -8.03
CA GLY A 178 7.50 -2.66 -7.56
C GLY A 178 8.19 -3.65 -8.51
N GLY A 179 7.87 -3.59 -9.82
CA GLY A 179 8.47 -4.44 -10.85
C GLY A 179 7.91 -5.85 -10.91
N VAL A 180 6.75 -6.10 -10.29
CA VAL A 180 6.07 -7.40 -10.27
C VAL A 180 4.57 -7.25 -10.55
N ASP A 181 3.90 -8.36 -10.87
CA ASP A 181 2.45 -8.35 -11.01
C ASP A 181 1.75 -8.25 -9.64
N MET A 182 0.49 -7.80 -9.64
CA MET A 182 -0.36 -7.85 -8.46
C MET A 182 -0.49 -9.30 -7.96
N PRO A 183 -0.48 -9.52 -6.62
CA PRO A 183 -0.69 -10.85 -6.10
C PRO A 183 -2.07 -11.37 -6.46
N ALA A 184 -2.13 -12.64 -6.89
CA ALA A 184 -3.38 -13.33 -7.14
C ALA A 184 -4.06 -13.69 -5.83
N ILE A 185 -5.36 -13.46 -5.75
CA ILE A 185 -6.21 -13.87 -4.63
C ILE A 185 -7.00 -15.09 -5.05
N GLN A 186 -6.96 -16.16 -4.27
CA GLN A 186 -7.76 -17.34 -4.47
C GLN A 186 -8.56 -17.65 -3.22
N ALA A 187 -9.86 -17.85 -3.39
CA ALA A 187 -10.74 -18.23 -2.29
C ALA A 187 -10.74 -19.74 -2.08
N PHE A 188 -10.83 -20.17 -0.84
CA PHE A 188 -10.92 -21.58 -0.48
C PHE A 188 -11.77 -21.79 0.77
N ASN A 189 -12.40 -22.96 0.87
CA ASN A 189 -13.12 -23.35 2.09
C ASN A 189 -12.10 -23.75 3.17
N VAL A 190 -12.11 -23.07 4.31
CA VAL A 190 -11.13 -23.29 5.38
C VAL A 190 -11.26 -24.65 6.10
N THR A 191 -12.38 -25.35 5.92
CA THR A 191 -12.61 -26.68 6.50
C THR A 191 -12.15 -27.81 5.59
N THR A 192 -12.46 -27.71 4.28
CA THR A 192 -12.13 -28.75 3.30
C THR A 192 -10.81 -28.51 2.59
N GLY A 193 -10.35 -27.25 2.53
CA GLY A 193 -9.19 -26.83 1.74
C GLY A 193 -9.46 -26.69 0.24
N GLU A 194 -10.67 -26.99 -0.20
CA GLU A 194 -11.06 -26.92 -1.61
C GLU A 194 -11.19 -25.49 -2.08
N GLU A 195 -10.76 -25.23 -3.30
CA GLU A 195 -10.93 -23.94 -3.95
C GLU A 195 -12.41 -23.69 -4.23
N VAL A 196 -12.84 -22.45 -4.06
CA VAL A 196 -14.22 -22.04 -4.28
C VAL A 196 -14.25 -20.78 -5.15
N ASP A 197 -15.44 -20.46 -5.67
CA ASP A 197 -15.65 -19.24 -6.44
C ASP A 197 -15.17 -18.01 -5.67
N PHE A 198 -14.57 -17.09 -6.40
CA PHE A 198 -14.08 -15.84 -5.86
C PHE A 198 -15.25 -14.99 -5.32
N PRO A 199 -15.24 -14.62 -4.02
CA PRO A 199 -16.28 -13.78 -3.47
C PRO A 199 -16.35 -12.45 -4.21
N LYS A 200 -17.57 -11.99 -4.48
CA LYS A 200 -17.78 -10.71 -5.12
C LYS A 200 -17.09 -9.61 -4.30
N ARG A 201 -16.31 -8.76 -4.98
CA ARG A 201 -15.73 -7.59 -4.35
C ARG A 201 -16.84 -6.60 -4.01
N GLU A 202 -16.86 -6.18 -2.76
CA GLU A 202 -17.75 -5.13 -2.24
C GLU A 202 -17.03 -3.77 -2.22
N VAL A 203 -17.79 -2.72 -2.01
CA VAL A 203 -17.23 -1.37 -1.88
C VAL A 203 -16.68 -1.23 -0.47
N CYS A 204 -15.41 -0.90 -0.35
CA CYS A 204 -14.76 -0.62 0.93
C CYS A 204 -15.34 0.64 1.58
N ASN A 205 -15.59 0.60 2.89
CA ASN A 205 -16.16 1.72 3.65
C ASN A 205 -15.29 2.98 3.68
N ILE A 206 -14.05 2.91 3.25
CA ILE A 206 -13.25 4.12 3.03
C ILE A 206 -13.95 5.08 2.07
N HIS A 207 -14.69 4.55 1.10
CA HIS A 207 -15.48 5.34 0.17
C HIS A 207 -16.77 5.90 0.80
N GLU A 208 -17.33 5.24 1.81
CA GLU A 208 -18.49 5.71 2.55
C GLU A 208 -18.13 6.72 3.64
N SER A 209 -16.93 6.63 4.21
CA SER A 209 -16.39 7.66 5.12
C SER A 209 -16.27 9.04 4.46
N LEU A 210 -16.31 9.09 3.13
CA LEU A 210 -16.46 10.32 2.33
C LEU A 210 -17.78 11.04 2.58
N ASN A 211 -18.79 10.34 3.06
CA ASN A 211 -20.10 10.92 3.39
C ASN A 211 -20.16 11.46 4.82
N LEU A 212 -19.12 11.30 5.62
CA LEU A 212 -19.02 12.09 6.84
C LEU A 212 -19.01 13.56 6.44
N PRO A 213 -19.78 14.42 7.11
CA PRO A 213 -19.72 15.84 6.83
C PRO A 213 -18.25 16.24 6.89
N PRO A 214 -17.73 16.98 5.90
CA PRO A 214 -16.35 17.42 5.92
C PRO A 214 -16.10 18.04 7.28
N MET A 215 -15.07 17.59 7.96
CA MET A 215 -14.65 18.24 9.20
C MET A 215 -14.53 19.72 8.86
N ASP A 216 -15.35 20.56 9.46
CA ASP A 216 -15.33 22.01 9.18
C ASP A 216 -14.03 22.60 9.73
N PHE A 217 -12.98 22.51 8.91
CA PHE A 217 -11.70 23.13 9.21
C PHE A 217 -11.72 24.65 8.97
N SER A 218 -12.81 25.19 8.40
CA SER A 218 -13.02 26.64 8.26
C SER A 218 -13.40 27.27 9.60
N ALA A 219 -13.95 26.49 10.55
CA ALA A 219 -14.14 26.97 11.91
C ALA A 219 -12.79 27.41 12.48
N ASP A 220 -12.81 28.41 13.37
CA ASP A 220 -11.65 28.91 14.12
C ASP A 220 -11.14 27.84 15.11
N LEU A 221 -10.69 26.72 14.55
CA LEU A 221 -10.13 25.63 15.31
C LEU A 221 -8.72 26.02 15.75
N PRO A 222 -8.38 25.82 17.03
CA PRO A 222 -7.05 26.16 17.51
C PRO A 222 -5.95 25.40 16.75
N GLN A 223 -4.82 26.04 16.58
CA GLN A 223 -3.60 25.33 16.14
C GLN A 223 -3.30 24.22 17.16
N LEU A 224 -2.85 23.06 16.65
CA LEU A 224 -2.43 21.94 17.48
C LEU A 224 -0.96 21.65 17.24
N PRO A 225 -0.15 21.53 18.31
CA PRO A 225 1.22 21.05 18.18
C PRO A 225 1.23 19.59 17.70
N PHE A 226 2.40 19.09 17.35
CA PHE A 226 2.55 17.68 17.04
C PHE A 226 2.10 16.82 18.21
N MET A 227 1.22 15.88 17.91
CA MET A 227 0.69 14.87 18.85
C MET A 227 0.46 13.56 18.11
N ARG A 228 0.43 12.46 18.84
CA ARG A 228 0.02 11.18 18.25
C ARG A 228 -1.43 11.29 17.80
N ALA A 229 -1.73 10.69 16.65
CA ALA A 229 -3.10 10.57 16.19
C ALA A 229 -3.92 9.86 17.28
N PRO A 230 -5.02 10.47 17.77
CA PRO A 230 -5.74 9.93 18.93
C PRO A 230 -6.47 8.62 18.63
N LEU A 231 -6.61 8.24 17.39
CA LEU A 231 -7.36 7.05 16.97
C LEU A 231 -6.88 6.48 15.65
N SER A 232 -7.02 5.19 15.58
CA SER A 232 -7.04 4.35 14.40
C SER A 232 -8.37 4.51 13.63
N LEU A 233 -8.66 5.69 13.11
CA LEU A 233 -9.72 5.88 12.14
C LEU A 233 -9.11 5.86 10.73
N MET A 234 -9.91 5.50 9.72
CA MET A 234 -9.51 5.54 8.33
C MET A 234 -8.41 4.52 7.95
N TYR A 235 -8.60 3.27 8.35
CA TYR A 235 -7.70 2.16 7.96
C TYR A 235 -6.22 2.42 8.30
N PRO A 236 -5.87 2.59 9.57
CA PRO A 236 -4.50 2.85 9.98
C PRO A 236 -3.58 1.72 9.54
N ASN A 237 -2.32 2.05 9.28
CA ASN A 237 -1.31 1.05 9.02
C ASN A 237 -0.64 0.66 10.35
N SER A 238 -0.98 -0.50 10.92
CA SER A 238 -0.50 -0.89 12.26
C SER A 238 1.03 -0.85 12.44
N PRO A 239 1.87 -1.15 11.42
CA PRO A 239 3.31 -0.97 11.54
C PRO A 239 3.79 0.50 11.53
N ALA A 240 2.88 1.47 11.38
CA ALA A 240 3.24 2.89 11.28
C ALA A 240 2.76 3.68 12.50
N GLU A 241 3.58 4.63 12.93
CA GLU A 241 3.22 5.65 13.92
C GLU A 241 2.93 6.96 13.21
N TYR A 242 1.83 7.60 13.59
CA TYR A 242 1.39 8.86 13.00
C TYR A 242 1.45 9.99 14.02
N LEU A 243 2.21 11.03 13.66
CA LEU A 243 2.18 12.30 14.36
C LEU A 243 1.49 13.31 13.47
N PHE A 244 0.57 14.06 14.01
CA PHE A 244 -0.08 15.13 13.27
C PHE A 244 -0.03 16.46 14.03
N ALA A 245 -0.01 17.55 13.28
CA ALA A 245 -0.18 18.89 13.77
C ALA A 245 -1.20 19.62 12.90
N ARG A 246 -1.89 20.60 13.45
CA ARG A 246 -2.76 21.47 12.67
C ARG A 246 -2.20 22.89 12.71
N ILE A 247 -1.97 23.44 11.53
CA ILE A 247 -1.48 24.80 11.35
C ILE A 247 -2.52 25.61 10.56
N LYS A 248 -2.61 26.90 10.88
CA LYS A 248 -3.33 27.90 10.10
C LYS A 248 -2.34 29.02 9.84
N LEU A 249 -2.09 29.34 8.57
CA LEU A 249 -1.22 30.41 8.16
C LEU A 249 -2.06 31.56 7.61
N ASN A 250 -1.83 32.77 8.12
CA ASN A 250 -2.34 33.97 7.49
C ASN A 250 -1.39 34.41 6.36
N GLU A 251 -1.82 35.35 5.53
CA GLU A 251 -0.99 35.89 4.45
C GLU A 251 0.38 36.35 4.99
N GLY A 252 1.43 35.85 4.36
CA GLY A 252 2.81 36.18 4.70
C GLY A 252 3.36 35.54 5.99
N GLU A 253 2.59 34.68 6.64
CA GLU A 253 3.08 33.85 7.76
C GLU A 253 3.75 32.57 7.26
N VAL A 254 4.58 31.99 8.10
CA VAL A 254 5.20 30.69 7.93
C VAL A 254 5.12 29.92 9.24
N ALA A 255 4.96 28.59 9.16
CA ALA A 255 5.16 27.73 10.31
C ALA A 255 6.55 27.10 10.25
N THR A 256 7.16 26.92 11.41
CA THR A 256 8.45 26.22 11.52
C THR A 256 8.38 25.18 12.63
N PHE A 257 9.02 24.03 12.40
CA PHE A 257 9.27 23.04 13.43
C PHE A 257 10.63 22.39 13.23
N ARG A 258 11.18 21.88 14.32
CA ARG A 258 12.55 21.33 14.35
C ARG A 258 12.57 20.09 15.23
N PHE A 259 13.24 19.03 14.76
CA PHE A 259 13.41 17.80 15.53
C PHE A 259 14.67 17.05 15.10
N ILE A 260 15.10 16.08 15.91
CA ILE A 260 16.14 15.13 15.53
C ILE A 260 15.46 14.04 14.69
N PRO A 261 15.82 13.86 13.41
CA PRO A 261 15.19 12.88 12.56
C PRO A 261 15.53 11.45 13.04
N PRO A 262 14.60 10.50 12.94
CA PRO A 262 14.93 9.11 13.17
C PRO A 262 15.89 8.60 12.10
N THR A 263 16.75 7.68 12.47
CA THR A 263 17.62 7.01 11.50
C THR A 263 16.79 6.09 10.62
N ALA A 264 17.08 6.11 9.31
CA ALA A 264 16.47 5.23 8.33
C ALA A 264 17.55 4.42 7.61
N PRO A 265 17.31 3.14 7.27
CA PRO A 265 18.34 2.26 6.74
C PRO A 265 18.67 2.61 5.28
N LYS A 266 19.92 2.39 4.91
CA LYS A 266 20.42 2.52 3.52
C LYS A 266 20.42 1.18 2.78
N SER A 267 20.45 0.09 3.54
CA SER A 267 20.47 -1.29 3.02
C SER A 267 19.69 -2.22 3.96
N VAL A 268 19.39 -3.42 3.48
CA VAL A 268 18.70 -4.47 4.27
C VAL A 268 19.45 -4.81 5.56
N SER A 269 20.78 -4.80 5.52
CA SER A 269 21.60 -5.11 6.70
C SER A 269 21.46 -4.10 7.85
N GLU A 270 20.95 -2.90 7.59
CA GLU A 270 20.73 -1.86 8.59
C GLU A 270 19.33 -1.88 9.19
N TYR A 271 18.41 -2.74 8.69
CA TYR A 271 17.02 -2.78 9.16
C TYR A 271 16.86 -3.03 10.66
N ALA A 272 17.75 -3.82 11.24
CA ALA A 272 17.72 -4.13 12.67
C ALA A 272 18.28 -3.02 13.58
N THR A 273 18.98 -2.02 13.01
CA THR A 273 19.69 -0.98 13.76
C THR A 273 19.14 0.42 13.53
N ALA A 274 18.37 0.62 12.47
CA ALA A 274 17.71 1.89 12.21
C ALA A 274 16.48 2.05 13.11
N ASP A 275 16.15 3.29 13.48
CA ASP A 275 14.98 3.59 14.32
C ASP A 275 13.69 3.26 13.59
N VAL A 276 13.63 3.53 12.28
CA VAL A 276 12.47 3.28 11.42
C VAL A 276 12.91 2.80 10.04
N ARG A 277 12.02 2.08 9.36
CA ARG A 277 12.25 1.64 7.97
C ARG A 277 12.10 2.78 6.96
N TYR A 278 11.22 3.71 7.24
CA TYR A 278 10.82 4.82 6.40
C TYR A 278 10.16 5.90 7.26
N TRP A 279 10.35 7.16 6.90
CA TRP A 279 9.57 8.25 7.45
C TRP A 279 9.40 9.37 6.42
N SER A 280 8.30 10.11 6.54
CA SER A 280 7.97 11.23 5.68
C SER A 280 7.23 12.32 6.44
N ILE A 281 7.24 13.53 5.87
CA ILE A 281 6.38 14.64 6.29
C ILE A 281 5.41 14.90 5.15
N CYS A 282 4.11 14.79 5.42
CA CYS A 282 3.06 15.07 4.46
C CYS A 282 2.29 16.33 4.86
N LEU A 283 2.02 17.19 3.91
CA LEU A 283 1.06 18.29 4.06
C LEU A 283 -0.26 17.84 3.47
N GLY A 284 -1.30 17.93 4.28
CA GLY A 284 -2.67 17.64 3.87
C GLY A 284 -3.56 18.88 3.95
N SER A 285 -4.58 18.92 3.12
CA SER A 285 -5.62 19.94 3.16
C SER A 285 -6.72 19.60 4.14
N ALA A 286 -7.64 20.56 4.33
CA ALA A 286 -8.86 20.35 5.10
C ALA A 286 -9.76 19.24 4.52
N GLU A 287 -9.64 18.93 3.23
CA GLU A 287 -10.38 17.85 2.56
C GLU A 287 -9.71 16.46 2.74
N THR A 288 -8.77 16.35 3.65
CA THR A 288 -8.14 15.07 4.04
C THR A 288 -7.28 14.38 2.97
N TYR A 289 -6.76 15.11 2.02
CA TYR A 289 -5.77 14.61 1.07
C TYR A 289 -4.39 15.25 1.25
N SER A 290 -3.35 14.49 0.91
CA SER A 290 -1.97 14.97 0.89
C SER A 290 -1.66 15.62 -0.46
N TYR A 291 -1.05 16.81 -0.47
CA TYR A 291 -0.68 17.53 -1.68
C TYR A 291 0.82 17.82 -1.79
N ALA A 292 1.56 17.68 -0.72
CA ALA A 292 3.00 17.77 -0.71
C ALA A 292 3.58 16.81 0.32
N SER A 293 4.70 16.21 0.02
CA SER A 293 5.42 15.33 0.93
C SER A 293 6.92 15.39 0.67
N ILE A 294 7.68 15.05 1.69
CA ILE A 294 9.14 14.86 1.61
C ILE A 294 9.48 13.65 2.48
N TYR A 295 10.37 12.78 2.02
CA TYR A 295 10.73 11.57 2.75
C TYR A 295 12.23 11.54 3.11
N ASP A 296 12.63 10.60 3.94
CA ASP A 296 13.93 10.50 4.58
C ASP A 296 15.14 10.69 3.64
N LYS A 297 15.13 10.12 2.43
CA LYS A 297 16.24 10.25 1.48
C LYS A 297 16.35 11.63 0.82
N GLU A 298 15.26 12.39 0.77
CA GLU A 298 15.26 13.76 0.27
C GLU A 298 15.79 14.77 1.31
N MET A 299 16.01 14.28 2.54
CA MET A 299 16.50 15.04 3.68
C MET A 299 17.85 14.50 4.19
N PRO A 300 18.88 14.40 3.33
CA PRO A 300 20.13 13.73 3.68
C PRO A 300 20.99 14.49 4.68
N LYS A 301 20.69 15.76 4.96
CA LYS A 301 21.49 16.63 5.79
C LYS A 301 20.75 17.01 7.07
N VAL A 302 21.49 17.06 8.14
CA VAL A 302 21.12 17.66 9.42
C VAL A 302 22.00 18.86 9.69
N ASP A 303 21.58 19.75 10.57
CA ASP A 303 22.44 20.83 11.03
C ASP A 303 23.59 20.30 11.93
N LYS A 304 24.49 21.17 12.33
CA LYS A 304 25.65 20.81 13.19
C LYS A 304 25.26 20.25 14.56
N GLU A 305 24.01 20.40 14.97
CA GLU A 305 23.46 19.90 16.22
C GLU A 305 22.66 18.61 16.01
N GLY A 306 22.55 18.12 14.77
CA GLY A 306 21.84 16.88 14.40
C GLY A 306 20.36 17.06 14.15
N PHE A 307 19.87 18.29 13.95
CA PHE A 307 18.44 18.54 13.72
C PHE A 307 18.12 18.78 12.25
N VAL A 308 16.88 18.51 11.91
CA VAL A 308 16.20 19.02 10.71
C VAL A 308 15.22 20.13 11.11
N THR A 309 15.11 21.13 10.27
CA THR A 309 14.17 22.26 10.42
C THR A 309 13.29 22.33 9.19
N PHE A 310 11.99 22.32 9.38
CA PHE A 310 11.01 22.52 8.32
C PHE A 310 10.44 23.92 8.38
N ILE A 311 10.30 24.52 7.21
CA ILE A 311 9.60 25.78 7.00
C ILE A 311 8.40 25.47 6.09
N ILE A 312 7.18 25.69 6.60
CA ILE A 312 5.96 25.56 5.82
C ILE A 312 5.50 26.94 5.42
N ALA A 313 5.31 27.18 4.14
CA ALA A 313 4.92 28.48 3.58
C ALA A 313 3.89 28.30 2.48
N ASP A 314 3.06 29.32 2.26
CA ASP A 314 2.20 29.39 1.08
C ASP A 314 3.06 29.42 -0.19
N ALA A 315 2.73 28.60 -1.19
CA ALA A 315 3.45 28.53 -2.45
C ALA A 315 3.47 29.86 -3.23
N ASN A 316 2.49 30.73 -2.98
CA ASN A 316 2.39 32.06 -3.59
C ASN A 316 2.98 33.16 -2.72
N SER A 317 3.61 32.83 -1.58
CA SER A 317 4.20 33.81 -0.69
C SER A 317 5.34 34.59 -1.35
N ALA A 318 5.26 35.90 -1.32
CA ALA A 318 6.35 36.76 -1.80
C ALA A 318 7.70 36.55 -1.07
N LYS A 319 7.64 35.90 0.10
CA LYS A 319 8.87 35.57 0.89
C LYS A 319 9.50 34.24 0.45
N LEU A 320 8.82 33.44 -0.41
CA LEU A 320 9.29 32.09 -0.75
C LEU A 320 10.71 32.07 -1.34
N PRO A 321 11.12 32.96 -2.25
CA PRO A 321 12.50 33.00 -2.77
C PRO A 321 13.55 33.19 -1.68
N ASP A 322 13.29 34.10 -0.73
CA ASP A 322 14.22 34.37 0.38
C ASP A 322 14.29 33.17 1.35
N LEU A 323 13.17 32.49 1.59
CA LEU A 323 13.12 31.29 2.42
C LEU A 323 13.88 30.13 1.75
N GLN A 324 13.75 29.97 0.44
CA GLN A 324 14.49 28.97 -0.34
C GLN A 324 16.00 29.24 -0.28
N ALA A 325 16.44 30.47 -0.53
CA ALA A 325 17.83 30.83 -0.41
C ALA A 325 18.38 30.61 1.01
N LYS A 326 17.58 30.87 2.04
CA LYS A 326 17.92 30.56 3.43
C LYS A 326 18.06 29.07 3.69
N ALA A 327 17.17 28.26 3.15
CA ALA A 327 17.22 26.79 3.29
C ALA A 327 18.46 26.22 2.59
N GLU A 328 18.78 26.68 1.39
CA GLU A 328 19.98 26.28 0.65
C GLU A 328 21.29 26.66 1.38
N ALA A 329 21.28 27.77 2.10
CA ALA A 329 22.44 28.24 2.86
C ALA A 329 22.64 27.54 4.21
N ASN A 330 21.62 26.78 4.69
CA ASN A 330 21.66 26.15 6.01
C ASN A 330 21.39 24.66 5.89
N ASP A 331 22.39 23.83 6.13
CA ASP A 331 22.24 22.38 6.21
C ASP A 331 21.13 22.00 7.20
N GLY A 332 20.35 20.99 6.86
CA GLY A 332 19.24 20.51 7.68
C GLY A 332 17.96 21.37 7.61
N THR A 333 17.89 22.39 6.74
CA THR A 333 16.68 23.19 6.56
C THR A 333 15.96 22.80 5.25
N TYR A 334 14.67 22.52 5.36
CA TYR A 334 13.80 22.07 4.27
C TYR A 334 12.53 22.91 4.20
N ILE A 335 12.00 23.08 2.99
CA ILE A 335 10.76 23.84 2.76
C ILE A 335 9.70 22.92 2.20
N LEU A 336 8.49 23.05 2.74
CA LEU A 336 7.27 22.48 2.20
C LEU A 336 6.29 23.61 1.85
N THR A 337 5.68 23.55 0.67
CA THR A 337 4.74 24.56 0.18
C THR A 337 3.42 23.94 -0.25
#